data_56711c87ad163cfed7cb999a7c5e3876
#
_entry.id   56711c87ad163cfed7cb999a7c5e3876
#
_cell.length_a   1.000
_cell.length_b   1.000
_cell.length_c   1.000
_cell.angle_alpha   90.00
_cell.angle_beta   90.00
_cell.angle_gamma   90.00
#
_symmetry.space_group_name_H-M   'P 1'
#
loop_
_entity.id
_entity.type
_entity.pdbx_description
1 polymer ?
#
loop_
_entity_poly.entity_id
_entity_poly.type
_entity_poly.pdbx_seq_one_letter_code
_entity_poly.pdbx_strand_id
1 'polypeptide(L)'
;SEAALDPENYKYSLGDTDELLDAVCKWYKRRYNTVITPDEVASVFGTQEGMAHIALALCNPGDLCLVPNPGYPIFEIGPFLCDAQIAYYNLLPENDYLIDFDSIDEDTAKKAKMMVVSYPLNPVCATAPDEFYDKLIAFAKKYNIIIIHDNAYSEIIYDGQIGGSFLSHEGAMEVGVEFNSLSKTYNLTGLRLSFLIGNREIVSKFKTVRSQFDYGTSFIYQKAAVAA
;
A
#
# COMPACT_ATOMS: atom_id res chain seq x y z
N SER A 1 1.59 22.99 13.49
CA SER A 1 2.55 24.03 13.91
C SER A 1 2.80 24.04 15.42
N GLU A 2 1.79 23.87 16.27
CA GLU A 2 1.97 23.80 17.73
C GLU A 2 2.90 22.67 18.18
N ALA A 3 2.77 21.51 17.55
CA ALA A 3 3.66 20.37 17.81
C ALA A 3 5.15 20.69 17.60
N ALA A 4 5.49 21.62 16.71
CA ALA A 4 6.88 22.04 16.48
C ALA A 4 7.44 22.96 17.59
N LEU A 5 6.59 23.51 18.46
CA LEU A 5 7.01 24.35 19.59
C LEU A 5 7.36 23.54 20.84
N ASP A 6 6.97 22.28 20.88
CA ASP A 6 7.25 21.38 22.00
C ASP A 6 8.57 20.63 21.77
N PRO A 7 9.62 20.87 22.59
CA PRO A 7 10.92 20.22 22.45
C PRO A 7 10.87 18.70 22.62
N GLU A 8 9.86 18.16 23.30
CA GLU A 8 9.68 16.71 23.47
C GLU A 8 9.43 15.99 22.13
N ASN A 9 8.93 16.68 21.12
CA ASN A 9 8.65 16.13 19.79
C ASN A 9 9.90 15.99 18.89
N TYR A 10 11.07 16.41 19.36
CA TYR A 10 12.34 16.29 18.63
C TYR A 10 13.17 15.07 19.04
N LYS A 11 12.65 14.25 19.94
CA LYS A 11 13.27 12.97 20.31
C LYS A 11 13.14 11.94 19.18
N TYR A 12 13.95 10.91 19.25
CA TYR A 12 13.75 9.74 18.40
C TYR A 12 12.34 9.16 18.58
N SER A 13 11.67 8.96 17.48
CA SER A 13 10.45 8.17 17.42
C SER A 13 10.85 6.73 17.11
N LEU A 14 10.76 5.84 18.09
CA LEU A 14 11.09 4.43 17.92
C LEU A 14 9.96 3.62 17.24
N GLY A 15 8.87 4.29 16.89
CA GLY A 15 7.70 3.70 16.26
C GLY A 15 6.56 4.69 16.13
N ASP A 16 5.43 4.19 15.74
CA ASP A 16 4.19 4.96 15.63
C ASP A 16 3.55 5.14 17.00
N THR A 17 3.01 6.34 17.27
CA THR A 17 2.27 6.60 18.51
C THR A 17 0.91 5.93 18.48
N ASP A 18 0.40 5.54 19.65
CA ASP A 18 -0.94 4.96 19.79
C ASP A 18 -2.02 5.91 19.22
N GLU A 19 -1.85 7.23 19.42
CA GLU A 19 -2.74 8.25 18.86
C GLU A 19 -2.79 8.19 17.32
N LEU A 20 -1.64 8.04 16.67
CA LEU A 20 -1.58 7.94 15.21
C LEU A 20 -2.24 6.66 14.72
N LEU A 21 -1.91 5.53 15.32
CA LEU A 21 -2.47 4.23 14.96
C LEU A 21 -3.99 4.21 15.14
N ASP A 22 -4.48 4.73 16.26
CA ASP A 22 -5.91 4.89 16.55
C ASP A 22 -6.62 5.80 15.53
N ALA A 23 -5.99 6.90 15.13
CA ALA A 23 -6.55 7.82 14.14
C ALA A 23 -6.70 7.13 12.77
N VAL A 24 -5.70 6.36 12.33
CA VAL A 24 -5.76 5.57 11.08
C VAL A 24 -6.86 4.51 11.16
N CYS A 25 -6.96 3.76 12.26
CA CYS A 25 -8.00 2.75 12.47
C CYS A 25 -9.40 3.37 12.39
N LYS A 26 -9.61 4.50 13.08
CA LYS A 26 -10.88 5.24 13.05
C LYS A 26 -11.21 5.78 11.67
N TRP A 27 -10.21 6.25 10.93
CA TRP A 27 -10.38 6.76 9.58
C TRP A 27 -10.82 5.65 8.62
N TYR A 28 -10.16 4.48 8.64
CA TYR A 28 -10.55 3.31 7.84
C TYR A 28 -11.96 2.83 8.18
N LYS A 29 -12.32 2.80 9.47
CA LYS A 29 -13.68 2.43 9.88
C LYS A 29 -14.73 3.42 9.36
N ARG A 30 -14.45 4.73 9.48
CA ARG A 30 -15.37 5.78 9.02
C ARG A 30 -15.46 5.82 7.49
N ARG A 31 -14.33 5.67 6.80
CA ARG A 31 -14.22 5.91 5.36
C ARG A 31 -14.59 4.71 4.52
N TYR A 32 -14.16 3.53 4.91
CA TYR A 32 -14.33 2.28 4.16
C TYR A 32 -15.16 1.23 4.89
N ASN A 33 -15.68 1.54 6.08
CA ASN A 33 -16.33 0.58 6.98
C ASN A 33 -15.46 -0.65 7.31
N THR A 34 -14.14 -0.53 7.16
CA THR A 34 -13.18 -1.61 7.41
C THR A 34 -12.64 -1.51 8.83
N VAL A 35 -12.67 -2.60 9.57
CA VAL A 35 -12.09 -2.69 10.92
C VAL A 35 -10.65 -3.17 10.80
N ILE A 36 -9.73 -2.32 11.22
CA ILE A 36 -8.30 -2.62 11.37
C ILE A 36 -7.84 -2.38 12.79
N THR A 37 -6.76 -3.00 13.18
CA THR A 37 -6.17 -2.90 14.52
C THR A 37 -4.78 -2.24 14.44
N PRO A 38 -4.27 -1.64 15.52
CA PRO A 38 -2.97 -0.94 15.52
C PRO A 38 -1.78 -1.76 15.04
N ASP A 39 -1.79 -3.06 15.23
CA ASP A 39 -0.73 -3.96 14.78
C ASP A 39 -0.81 -4.29 13.27
N GLU A 40 -1.89 -3.93 12.62
CA GLU A 40 -2.10 -4.01 11.17
C GLU A 40 -1.75 -2.70 10.44
N VAL A 41 -1.13 -1.73 11.14
CA VAL A 41 -0.76 -0.42 10.59
C VAL A 41 0.71 -0.13 10.85
N ALA A 42 1.39 0.45 9.85
CA ALA A 42 2.72 1.05 10.00
C ALA A 42 2.78 2.38 9.22
N SER A 43 3.37 3.42 9.79
CA SER A 43 3.68 4.63 9.02
C SER A 43 4.88 4.40 8.10
N VAL A 44 4.93 5.12 6.97
CA VAL A 44 6.04 5.11 6.00
C VAL A 44 6.35 6.53 5.54
N PHE A 45 7.58 6.79 5.08
CA PHE A 45 8.00 8.10 4.55
C PHE A 45 7.48 8.36 3.12
N GLY A 46 6.15 8.29 2.97
CA GLY A 46 5.45 8.28 1.70
C GLY A 46 5.38 6.88 1.10
N THR A 47 4.37 6.62 0.26
CA THR A 47 4.17 5.31 -0.37
C THR A 47 5.38 4.86 -1.19
N GLN A 48 6.14 5.80 -1.75
CA GLN A 48 7.33 5.50 -2.55
C GLN A 48 8.41 4.78 -1.73
N GLU A 49 8.68 5.25 -0.51
CA GLU A 49 9.63 4.57 0.40
C GLU A 49 9.07 3.20 0.82
N GLY A 50 7.80 3.15 1.20
CA GLY A 50 7.16 1.89 1.57
C GLY A 50 7.20 0.84 0.47
N MET A 51 6.91 1.24 -0.78
CA MET A 51 6.98 0.37 -1.96
C MET A 51 8.41 -0.13 -2.25
N ALA A 52 9.43 0.70 -2.01
CA ALA A 52 10.82 0.29 -2.16
C ALA A 52 11.21 -0.77 -1.13
N HIS A 53 10.76 -0.62 0.11
CA HIS A 53 11.16 -1.49 1.22
C HIS A 53 10.28 -2.72 1.42
N ILE A 54 9.03 -2.74 0.94
CA ILE A 54 8.14 -3.90 1.14
C ILE A 54 8.69 -5.15 0.45
N ALA A 55 9.29 -5.00 -0.72
CA ALA A 55 9.91 -6.11 -1.43
C ALA A 55 11.08 -6.72 -0.63
N LEU A 56 11.91 -5.89 0.03
CA LEU A 56 12.99 -6.36 0.90
C LEU A 56 12.48 -7.17 2.10
N ALA A 57 11.26 -6.91 2.55
CA ALA A 57 10.64 -7.66 3.64
C ALA A 57 10.03 -9.00 3.20
N LEU A 58 9.71 -9.14 1.92
CA LEU A 58 8.89 -10.25 1.42
C LEU A 58 9.60 -11.14 0.40
N CYS A 59 10.54 -10.59 -0.38
CA CYS A 59 11.17 -11.28 -1.50
C CYS A 59 12.61 -11.66 -1.20
N ASN A 60 13.04 -12.78 -1.77
CA ASN A 60 14.44 -13.19 -1.87
C ASN A 60 14.93 -12.97 -3.31
N PRO A 61 16.27 -12.94 -3.53
CA PRO A 61 16.82 -12.94 -4.88
C PRO A 61 16.24 -14.06 -5.74
N GLY A 62 15.76 -13.70 -6.93
CA GLY A 62 15.15 -14.63 -7.88
C GLY A 62 13.64 -14.89 -7.69
N ASP A 63 13.00 -14.43 -6.61
CA ASP A 63 11.54 -14.46 -6.49
C ASP A 63 10.90 -13.62 -7.61
N LEU A 64 9.73 -14.03 -8.11
CA LEU A 64 9.04 -13.34 -9.21
C LEU A 64 7.99 -12.37 -8.66
N CYS A 65 8.03 -11.12 -9.16
CA CYS A 65 7.05 -10.09 -8.86
C CYS A 65 6.25 -9.69 -10.10
N LEU A 66 4.93 -9.67 -9.99
CA LEU A 66 4.03 -9.15 -11.03
C LEU A 66 3.84 -7.64 -10.86
N VAL A 67 4.05 -6.89 -11.95
CA VAL A 67 4.02 -5.42 -11.96
C VAL A 67 3.17 -4.91 -13.13
N PRO A 68 2.35 -3.85 -12.94
CA PRO A 68 1.50 -3.32 -14.00
C PRO A 68 2.30 -2.63 -15.12
N ASN A 69 1.84 -2.79 -16.35
CA ASN A 69 2.33 -2.05 -17.50
C ASN A 69 1.14 -1.48 -18.30
N PRO A 70 0.95 -0.12 -18.37
CA PRO A 70 1.77 0.90 -17.71
C PRO A 70 1.62 0.92 -16.18
N GLY A 71 2.64 1.44 -15.48
CA GLY A 71 2.66 1.56 -14.03
C GLY A 71 3.54 2.71 -13.56
N TYR A 72 3.48 3.00 -12.26
CA TYR A 72 4.36 4.01 -11.66
C TYR A 72 5.76 3.39 -11.41
N PRO A 73 6.86 4.09 -11.71
CA PRO A 73 8.21 3.50 -11.71
C PRO A 73 8.61 2.79 -10.41
N ILE A 74 8.12 3.23 -9.26
CA ILE A 74 8.49 2.63 -7.96
C ILE A 74 8.04 1.17 -7.82
N PHE A 75 7.03 0.74 -8.59
CA PHE A 75 6.52 -0.63 -8.55
C PHE A 75 7.56 -1.67 -8.98
N GLU A 76 8.51 -1.25 -9.82
CA GLU A 76 9.62 -2.08 -10.27
C GLU A 76 10.85 -1.96 -9.36
N ILE A 77 11.07 -0.78 -8.78
CA ILE A 77 12.29 -0.48 -8.03
C ILE A 77 12.40 -1.34 -6.77
N GLY A 78 11.31 -1.55 -6.04
CA GLY A 78 11.31 -2.43 -4.86
C GLY A 78 11.81 -3.84 -5.19
N PRO A 79 11.19 -4.57 -6.12
CA PRO A 79 11.67 -5.86 -6.62
C PRO A 79 13.10 -5.83 -7.14
N PHE A 80 13.48 -4.81 -7.91
CA PHE A 80 14.84 -4.64 -8.42
C PHE A 80 15.89 -4.57 -7.31
N LEU A 81 15.61 -3.83 -6.22
CA LEU A 81 16.54 -3.66 -5.10
C LEU A 81 16.85 -4.95 -4.33
N CYS A 82 15.97 -5.95 -4.39
CA CYS A 82 16.19 -7.25 -3.76
C CYS A 82 16.57 -8.37 -4.76
N ASP A 83 16.96 -8.00 -5.98
CA ASP A 83 17.33 -8.94 -7.05
C ASP A 83 16.19 -9.93 -7.38
N ALA A 84 14.94 -9.48 -7.24
CA ALA A 84 13.77 -10.23 -7.69
C ALA A 84 13.57 -10.07 -9.21
N GLN A 85 12.98 -11.08 -9.82
CA GLN A 85 12.57 -11.04 -11.22
C GLN A 85 11.25 -10.28 -11.36
N ILE A 86 11.10 -9.56 -12.47
CA ILE A 86 9.88 -8.80 -12.79
C ILE A 86 9.20 -9.44 -14.00
N ALA A 87 7.92 -9.73 -13.85
CA ALA A 87 7.03 -10.03 -14.97
C ALA A 87 5.92 -8.97 -15.04
N TYR A 88 5.65 -8.47 -16.23
CA TYR A 88 4.63 -7.46 -16.45
C TYR A 88 3.29 -8.11 -16.78
N TYR A 89 2.22 -7.56 -16.24
CA TYR A 89 0.87 -7.74 -16.77
C TYR A 89 0.41 -6.44 -17.43
N ASN A 90 -0.19 -6.57 -18.62
CA ASN A 90 -0.57 -5.41 -19.41
C ASN A 90 -1.97 -4.92 -19.03
N LEU A 91 -2.09 -3.62 -18.87
CA LEU A 91 -3.35 -2.91 -18.68
C LEU A 91 -3.73 -2.24 -19.99
N LEU A 92 -4.75 -2.74 -20.64
CA LEU A 92 -5.11 -2.37 -22.02
C LEU A 92 -6.40 -1.53 -22.01
N PRO A 93 -6.51 -0.54 -22.93
CA PRO A 93 -7.70 0.29 -23.05
C PRO A 93 -8.98 -0.51 -23.30
N GLU A 94 -8.91 -1.61 -24.06
CA GLU A 94 -10.05 -2.50 -24.34
C GLU A 94 -10.64 -3.18 -23.12
N ASN A 95 -9.89 -3.22 -22.00
CA ASN A 95 -10.33 -3.74 -20.71
C ASN A 95 -10.47 -2.61 -19.67
N ASP A 96 -10.68 -1.36 -20.09
CA ASP A 96 -10.75 -0.19 -19.23
C ASP A 96 -9.53 -0.07 -18.28
N TYR A 97 -8.37 -0.56 -18.72
CA TYR A 97 -7.15 -0.67 -17.94
C TYR A 97 -7.29 -1.51 -16.64
N LEU A 98 -8.26 -2.40 -16.59
CA LEU A 98 -8.36 -3.41 -15.53
C LEU A 98 -7.48 -4.62 -15.88
N ILE A 99 -7.08 -5.34 -14.83
CA ILE A 99 -6.29 -6.57 -15.00
C ILE A 99 -7.16 -7.65 -15.65
N ASP A 100 -6.70 -8.17 -16.78
CA ASP A 100 -7.19 -9.41 -17.34
C ASP A 100 -6.42 -10.58 -16.72
N PHE A 101 -7.00 -11.20 -15.70
CA PHE A 101 -6.36 -12.30 -14.96
C PHE A 101 -6.14 -13.54 -15.83
N ASP A 102 -6.95 -13.74 -16.87
CA ASP A 102 -6.84 -14.89 -17.77
C ASP A 102 -5.68 -14.71 -18.78
N SER A 103 -5.22 -13.46 -18.98
CA SER A 103 -4.04 -13.16 -19.80
C SER A 103 -2.71 -13.44 -19.09
N ILE A 104 -2.72 -13.61 -17.75
CA ILE A 104 -1.52 -13.93 -16.99
C ILE A 104 -1.23 -15.42 -17.14
N ASP A 105 -0.10 -15.74 -17.76
CA ASP A 105 0.33 -17.13 -17.94
C ASP A 105 0.36 -17.89 -16.63
N GLU A 106 -0.19 -19.12 -16.64
CA GLU A 106 -0.38 -19.91 -15.42
C GLU A 106 0.94 -20.28 -14.73
N ASP A 107 2.00 -20.56 -15.50
CA ASP A 107 3.32 -20.87 -14.93
C ASP A 107 3.97 -19.63 -14.30
N THR A 108 3.71 -18.46 -14.87
CA THR A 108 4.09 -17.17 -14.30
C THR A 108 3.33 -16.90 -12.99
N ALA A 109 2.01 -17.09 -12.99
CA ALA A 109 1.19 -16.94 -11.79
C ALA A 109 1.61 -17.87 -10.65
N LYS A 110 1.92 -19.14 -10.95
CA LYS A 110 2.40 -20.13 -9.96
C LYS A 110 3.76 -19.78 -9.34
N LYS A 111 4.61 -19.06 -10.07
CA LYS A 111 5.93 -18.62 -9.59
C LYS A 111 5.90 -17.28 -8.88
N ALA A 112 4.86 -16.48 -9.12
CA ALA A 112 4.78 -15.15 -8.58
C ALA A 112 4.65 -15.17 -7.05
N LYS A 113 5.53 -14.41 -6.40
CA LYS A 113 5.54 -14.21 -4.94
C LYS A 113 4.66 -13.04 -4.53
N MET A 114 4.72 -11.97 -5.31
CA MET A 114 4.11 -10.69 -5.00
C MET A 114 3.52 -10.09 -6.27
N MET A 115 2.41 -9.39 -6.14
CA MET A 115 1.77 -8.63 -7.22
C MET A 115 1.47 -7.21 -6.74
N VAL A 116 2.00 -6.22 -7.44
CA VAL A 116 1.68 -4.81 -7.20
C VAL A 116 0.45 -4.43 -8.00
N VAL A 117 -0.54 -3.83 -7.36
CA VAL A 117 -1.80 -3.38 -7.94
C VAL A 117 -2.07 -1.94 -7.51
N SER A 118 -2.61 -1.09 -8.37
CA SER A 118 -2.94 0.29 -8.02
C SER A 118 -4.25 0.71 -8.69
N TYR A 119 -5.23 1.11 -7.91
CA TYR A 119 -6.47 1.73 -8.39
C TYR A 119 -6.96 2.75 -7.34
N PRO A 120 -7.15 4.04 -7.72
CA PRO A 120 -6.89 4.63 -9.04
C PRO A 120 -5.42 4.61 -9.44
N LEU A 121 -5.14 4.30 -10.72
CA LEU A 121 -3.79 4.05 -11.22
C LEU A 121 -3.15 5.30 -11.84
N ASN A 122 -1.97 5.66 -11.38
CA ASN A 122 -1.08 6.57 -12.10
C ASN A 122 -0.22 5.77 -13.12
N PRO A 123 -0.25 6.04 -14.46
CA PRO A 123 -0.71 7.29 -15.07
C PRO A 123 -2.11 7.25 -15.71
N VAL A 124 -2.79 6.11 -15.78
CA VAL A 124 -3.98 5.95 -16.62
C VAL A 124 -5.29 6.39 -15.95
N CYS A 125 -5.27 6.69 -14.64
CA CYS A 125 -6.40 7.15 -13.84
C CYS A 125 -7.60 6.18 -13.79
N ALA A 126 -7.42 4.93 -14.17
CA ALA A 126 -8.47 3.91 -14.07
C ALA A 126 -8.85 3.65 -12.61
N THR A 127 -10.13 3.45 -12.37
CA THR A 127 -10.68 2.99 -11.09
C THR A 127 -11.17 1.55 -11.23
N ALA A 128 -11.16 0.79 -10.14
CA ALA A 128 -11.63 -0.59 -10.15
C ALA A 128 -13.02 -0.69 -9.46
N PRO A 129 -13.97 -1.42 -10.04
CA PRO A 129 -15.24 -1.74 -9.39
C PRO A 129 -15.05 -2.83 -8.32
N ASP A 130 -16.05 -3.00 -7.45
CA ASP A 130 -15.97 -3.95 -6.33
C ASP A 130 -15.70 -5.40 -6.81
N GLU A 131 -16.34 -5.83 -7.90
CA GLU A 131 -16.17 -7.18 -8.46
C GLU A 131 -14.75 -7.45 -8.95
N PHE A 132 -13.98 -6.43 -9.25
CA PHE A 132 -12.57 -6.56 -9.59
C PHE A 132 -11.76 -7.05 -8.39
N TYR A 133 -12.01 -6.49 -7.21
CA TYR A 133 -11.28 -6.87 -6.00
C TYR A 133 -11.60 -8.30 -5.56
N ASP A 134 -12.83 -8.76 -5.74
CA ASP A 134 -13.18 -10.17 -5.49
C ASP A 134 -12.41 -11.13 -6.39
N LYS A 135 -12.25 -10.78 -7.69
CA LYS A 135 -11.44 -11.55 -8.63
C LYS A 135 -9.95 -11.51 -8.27
N LEU A 136 -9.44 -10.34 -7.88
CA LEU A 136 -8.05 -10.18 -7.44
C LEU A 136 -7.73 -11.06 -6.22
N ILE A 137 -8.62 -11.07 -5.23
CA ILE A 137 -8.46 -11.87 -4.01
C ILE A 137 -8.52 -13.37 -4.34
N ALA A 138 -9.46 -13.78 -5.20
CA ALA A 138 -9.56 -15.16 -5.66
C ALA A 138 -8.30 -15.61 -6.40
N PHE A 139 -7.75 -14.76 -7.29
CA PHE A 139 -6.50 -15.01 -8.00
C PHE A 139 -5.32 -15.12 -7.03
N ALA A 140 -5.21 -14.20 -6.07
CA ALA A 140 -4.17 -14.21 -5.06
C ALA A 140 -4.21 -15.49 -4.20
N LYS A 141 -5.40 -15.90 -3.75
CA LYS A 141 -5.59 -17.16 -2.99
C LYS A 141 -5.25 -18.40 -3.83
N LYS A 142 -5.68 -18.44 -5.10
CA LYS A 142 -5.43 -19.58 -6.00
C LYS A 142 -3.93 -19.85 -6.19
N TYR A 143 -3.13 -18.79 -6.34
CA TYR A 143 -1.70 -18.90 -6.65
C TYR A 143 -0.78 -18.58 -5.47
N ASN A 144 -1.34 -18.29 -4.29
CA ASN A 144 -0.60 -17.89 -3.08
C ASN A 144 0.29 -16.66 -3.31
N ILE A 145 -0.26 -15.64 -3.95
CA ILE A 145 0.42 -14.38 -4.28
C ILE A 145 0.09 -13.32 -3.23
N ILE A 146 1.09 -12.59 -2.77
CA ILE A 146 0.90 -11.46 -1.86
C ILE A 146 0.52 -10.22 -2.69
N ILE A 147 -0.61 -9.59 -2.37
CA ILE A 147 -1.05 -8.35 -3.02
C ILE A 147 -0.50 -7.13 -2.28
N ILE A 148 0.13 -6.24 -3.04
CA ILE A 148 0.55 -4.92 -2.59
C ILE A 148 -0.28 -3.89 -3.35
N HIS A 149 -1.30 -3.35 -2.71
CA HIS A 149 -2.20 -2.37 -3.32
C HIS A 149 -1.74 -0.94 -3.04
N ASP A 150 -1.49 -0.13 -4.07
CA ASP A 150 -1.26 1.31 -3.93
C ASP A 150 -2.58 2.06 -4.08
N ASN A 151 -3.06 2.63 -2.97
CA ASN A 151 -4.31 3.38 -2.87
C ASN A 151 -4.07 4.86 -2.56
N ALA A 152 -3.05 5.46 -3.16
CA ALA A 152 -2.71 6.85 -2.90
C ALA A 152 -3.76 7.86 -3.42
N TYR A 153 -4.64 7.47 -4.34
CA TYR A 153 -5.56 8.34 -5.05
C TYR A 153 -7.04 8.12 -4.75
N SER A 154 -7.39 7.30 -3.76
CA SER A 154 -8.78 6.98 -3.41
C SER A 154 -9.66 8.20 -3.12
N GLU A 155 -9.07 9.30 -2.65
CA GLU A 155 -9.79 10.54 -2.33
C GLU A 155 -9.81 11.56 -3.48
N ILE A 156 -9.19 11.25 -4.63
CA ILE A 156 -9.20 12.10 -5.84
C ILE A 156 -10.01 11.41 -6.93
N ILE A 157 -11.29 11.27 -6.66
CA ILE A 157 -12.30 10.72 -7.58
C ILE A 157 -13.40 11.77 -7.69
N TYR A 158 -13.92 11.97 -8.90
CA TYR A 158 -14.84 13.04 -9.23
C TYR A 158 -16.24 12.51 -9.56
N ASP A 159 -17.15 13.41 -9.91
CA ASP A 159 -18.52 13.12 -10.39
C ASP A 159 -19.39 12.33 -9.39
N GLY A 160 -19.17 12.59 -8.09
CA GLY A 160 -19.95 11.96 -7.01
C GLY A 160 -19.60 10.50 -6.71
N GLN A 161 -18.60 9.97 -7.37
CA GLN A 161 -18.08 8.65 -7.06
C GLN A 161 -17.23 8.67 -5.77
N ILE A 162 -17.16 7.55 -5.11
CA ILE A 162 -16.39 7.39 -3.87
C ILE A 162 -15.32 6.32 -4.11
N GLY A 163 -14.07 6.65 -3.83
CA GLY A 163 -12.98 5.68 -3.90
C GLY A 163 -13.12 4.60 -2.83
N GLY A 164 -12.74 3.38 -3.20
CA GLY A 164 -12.78 2.21 -2.34
C GLY A 164 -11.42 1.91 -1.70
N SER A 165 -11.41 0.81 -0.95
CA SER A 165 -10.20 0.20 -0.42
C SER A 165 -10.21 -1.29 -0.74
N PHE A 166 -9.10 -1.83 -1.22
CA PHE A 166 -8.90 -3.26 -1.36
C PHE A 166 -9.23 -4.00 -0.05
N LEU A 167 -8.84 -3.41 1.09
CA LEU A 167 -9.03 -4.03 2.40
C LEU A 167 -10.50 -4.11 2.87
N SER A 168 -11.44 -3.44 2.17
CA SER A 168 -12.87 -3.57 2.47
C SER A 168 -13.51 -4.85 1.94
N HIS A 169 -12.80 -5.62 1.11
CA HIS A 169 -13.28 -6.85 0.51
C HIS A 169 -12.94 -8.08 1.34
N GLU A 170 -13.86 -9.05 1.37
CA GLU A 170 -13.69 -10.29 2.13
C GLU A 170 -12.45 -11.07 1.67
N GLY A 171 -11.58 -11.40 2.61
CA GLY A 171 -10.33 -12.12 2.36
C GLY A 171 -9.14 -11.26 1.96
N ALA A 172 -9.30 -9.95 1.74
CA ALA A 172 -8.19 -9.06 1.40
C ALA A 172 -7.09 -9.05 2.48
N MET A 173 -7.50 -8.98 3.75
CA MET A 173 -6.59 -9.02 4.90
C MET A 173 -5.79 -10.33 5.02
N GLU A 174 -6.25 -11.41 4.36
CA GLU A 174 -5.53 -12.68 4.34
C GLU A 174 -4.39 -12.68 3.30
N VAL A 175 -4.57 -11.95 2.19
CA VAL A 175 -3.69 -12.06 1.02
C VAL A 175 -2.81 -10.85 0.78
N GLY A 176 -3.01 -9.71 1.49
CA GLY A 176 -2.23 -8.54 1.13
C GLY A 176 -2.30 -7.36 2.09
N VAL A 177 -1.73 -6.28 1.60
CA VAL A 177 -1.65 -4.97 2.26
C VAL A 177 -1.97 -3.84 1.29
N GLU A 178 -2.33 -2.69 1.84
CA GLU A 178 -2.63 -1.48 1.10
C GLU A 178 -1.75 -0.33 1.59
N PHE A 179 -1.23 0.47 0.66
CA PHE A 179 -0.63 1.75 0.96
C PHE A 179 -1.65 2.88 0.81
N ASN A 180 -1.80 3.70 1.84
CA ASN A 180 -2.61 4.91 1.81
C ASN A 180 -1.76 6.14 2.13
N SER A 181 -2.09 7.31 1.57
CA SER A 181 -1.21 8.47 1.62
C SER A 181 -1.92 9.76 1.99
N LEU A 182 -1.35 10.51 2.93
CA LEU A 182 -1.76 11.89 3.21
C LEU A 182 -1.39 12.87 2.09
N SER A 183 -0.44 12.48 1.21
CA SER A 183 0.08 13.34 0.15
C SER A 183 -1.00 13.85 -0.79
N LYS A 184 -1.95 12.99 -1.18
CA LYS A 184 -3.01 13.32 -2.13
C LYS A 184 -4.31 13.65 -1.42
N THR A 185 -4.66 12.88 -0.40
CA THR A 185 -5.88 13.05 0.40
C THR A 185 -5.96 14.43 1.04
N TYR A 186 -4.86 14.93 1.59
CA TYR A 186 -4.80 16.20 2.33
C TYR A 186 -3.85 17.23 1.73
N ASN A 187 -3.32 16.97 0.51
CA ASN A 187 -2.29 17.82 -0.12
C ASN A 187 -1.04 18.00 0.78
N LEU A 188 -0.67 16.99 1.55
CA LEU A 188 0.45 17.02 2.50
C LEU A 188 1.69 16.33 1.94
N THR A 189 2.02 16.54 0.67
CA THR A 189 3.13 15.89 -0.03
C THR A 189 4.48 16.09 0.66
N GLY A 190 4.70 17.26 1.24
CA GLY A 190 5.96 17.63 1.93
C GLY A 190 6.16 16.98 3.28
N LEU A 191 5.10 16.48 3.96
CA LEU A 191 5.23 15.77 5.22
C LEU A 191 5.88 14.40 5.09
N ARG A 192 5.90 13.83 3.90
CA ARG A 192 6.43 12.48 3.65
C ARG A 192 5.81 11.44 4.58
N LEU A 193 4.49 11.43 4.75
CA LEU A 193 3.79 10.51 5.63
C LEU A 193 2.67 9.79 4.89
N SER A 194 2.74 8.47 4.93
CA SER A 194 1.79 7.52 4.40
C SER A 194 1.71 6.32 5.32
N PHE A 195 0.85 5.36 5.00
CA PHE A 195 0.62 4.18 5.84
C PHE A 195 0.64 2.91 5.01
N LEU A 196 1.22 1.86 5.56
CA LEU A 196 1.06 0.47 5.16
C LEU A 196 0.02 -0.16 6.10
N ILE A 197 -1.04 -0.72 5.54
CA ILE A 197 -2.16 -1.27 6.31
C ILE A 197 -2.53 -2.64 5.74
N GLY A 198 -2.91 -3.59 6.58
CA GLY A 198 -3.44 -4.87 6.13
C GLY A 198 -2.91 -6.07 6.90
N ASN A 199 -2.57 -7.14 6.21
CA ASN A 199 -2.16 -8.40 6.82
C ASN A 199 -1.09 -8.19 7.90
N ARG A 200 -1.40 -8.58 9.13
CA ARG A 200 -0.58 -8.36 10.33
C ARG A 200 0.83 -8.94 10.20
N GLU A 201 0.96 -10.12 9.61
CA GLU A 201 2.26 -10.77 9.44
C GLU A 201 3.15 -9.98 8.46
N ILE A 202 2.56 -9.51 7.36
CA ILE A 202 3.26 -8.68 6.37
C ILE A 202 3.70 -7.35 7.01
N VAL A 203 2.79 -6.68 7.72
CA VAL A 203 3.09 -5.41 8.43
C VAL A 203 4.19 -5.63 9.47
N SER A 204 4.16 -6.73 10.22
CA SER A 204 5.20 -7.06 11.20
C SER A 204 6.57 -7.28 10.56
N LYS A 205 6.64 -8.01 9.45
CA LYS A 205 7.89 -8.21 8.68
C LYS A 205 8.43 -6.88 8.14
N PHE A 206 7.55 -6.04 7.60
CA PHE A 206 7.91 -4.72 7.13
C PHE A 206 8.47 -3.83 8.26
N LYS A 207 7.80 -3.77 9.42
CA LYS A 207 8.30 -3.04 10.59
C LYS A 207 9.68 -3.51 11.02
N THR A 208 9.95 -4.81 10.97
CA THR A 208 11.26 -5.40 11.31
C THR A 208 12.35 -4.90 10.35
N VAL A 209 12.11 -4.95 9.04
CA VAL A 209 13.07 -4.45 8.04
C VAL A 209 13.27 -2.94 8.21
N ARG A 210 12.20 -2.17 8.30
CA ARG A 210 12.24 -0.73 8.44
C ARG A 210 13.01 -0.27 9.67
N SER A 211 12.87 -0.96 10.80
CA SER A 211 13.59 -0.63 12.02
C SER A 211 15.12 -0.65 11.88
N GLN A 212 15.64 -1.27 10.80
CA GLN A 212 17.07 -1.30 10.50
C GLN A 212 17.51 -0.19 9.52
N PHE A 213 16.55 0.50 8.88
CA PHE A 213 16.83 1.62 7.97
C PHE A 213 16.59 2.98 8.63
N ASP A 214 15.52 3.10 9.38
CA ASP A 214 15.13 4.31 10.11
C ASP A 214 14.41 3.93 11.41
N TYR A 215 14.35 4.86 12.38
CA TYR A 215 13.71 4.57 13.66
C TYR A 215 12.23 4.89 13.69
N GLY A 216 11.72 5.60 12.72
CA GLY A 216 10.32 5.97 12.65
C GLY A 216 10.07 7.44 12.29
N THR A 217 8.82 7.76 12.09
CA THR A 217 8.37 9.08 11.64
C THR A 217 8.40 10.08 12.80
N SER A 218 8.90 11.31 12.56
CA SER A 218 8.94 12.39 13.54
C SER A 218 7.57 12.59 14.24
N PHE A 219 7.60 12.78 15.56
CA PHE A 219 6.39 13.05 16.34
C PHE A 219 5.63 14.29 15.85
N ILE A 220 6.32 15.31 15.32
CA ILE A 220 5.69 16.50 14.74
C ILE A 220 4.79 16.10 13.57
N TYR A 221 5.27 15.20 12.70
CA TYR A 221 4.49 14.74 11.55
C TYR A 221 3.38 13.77 11.95
N GLN A 222 3.62 12.91 12.93
CA GLN A 222 2.59 12.04 13.48
C GLN A 222 1.43 12.86 14.07
N LYS A 223 1.72 13.89 14.88
CA LYS A 223 0.70 14.80 15.43
C LYS A 223 -0.03 15.61 14.35
N ALA A 224 0.67 16.01 13.29
CA ALA A 224 0.04 16.66 12.14
C ALA A 224 -0.94 15.73 11.41
N ALA A 225 -0.59 14.45 11.28
CA ALA A 225 -1.47 13.45 10.68
C ALA A 225 -2.71 13.16 11.52
N VAL A 226 -2.57 13.10 12.85
CA VAL A 226 -3.71 12.92 13.77
C VAL A 226 -4.71 14.07 13.66
N ALA A 227 -4.21 15.30 13.39
CA ALA A 227 -5.04 16.49 13.25
C ALA A 227 -5.72 16.62 11.89
N ALA A 228 -5.25 15.91 10.84
CA ALA A 228 -5.79 15.95 9.47
C ALA A 228 -7.00 15.02 9.32
#